data_68fffc69e4a6c5f0b22f165981ccc376
#
_entry.id   68fffc69e4a6c5f0b22f165981ccc376
#
_cell.length_a   1.000
_cell.length_b   1.000
_cell.length_c   1.000
_cell.angle_alpha   90.00
_cell.angle_beta   90.00
_cell.angle_gamma   90.00
#
_symmetry.space_group_name_H-M   'P 1'
#
loop_
_entity.id
_entity.type
_entity.pdbx_description
1 polymer ?
#
loop_
_entity_poly.entity_id
_entity_poly.type
_entity_poly.pdbx_seq_one_letter_code
_entity_poly.pdbx_strand_id
1 'polypeptide(L)'
;MEVRPRATCAVCLVQNNSAYWAHVGDSRIYLLRRGKIALRTRDHSHVELLVREGVIRPEQMQNHPMRNFVESCIGGEMLLPEMSIGARVALQANDVLLACTDGLWANLEDADLAQAFATPDVVLGDALAKLAARAVEAGAPT
;
A
#
# COMPACT_ATOMS: atom_id res chain seq x y z
N MET A 1 -16.87 -11.45 -25.63
CA MET A 1 -16.01 -11.57 -24.46
C MET A 1 -16.58 -10.67 -23.37
N GLU A 2 -17.09 -11.26 -22.31
CA GLU A 2 -17.68 -10.49 -21.22
C GLU A 2 -16.57 -9.88 -20.37
N VAL A 3 -16.47 -8.57 -20.33
CA VAL A 3 -15.51 -7.86 -19.49
C VAL A 3 -16.08 -7.80 -18.08
N ARG A 4 -15.45 -8.48 -17.13
CA ARG A 4 -15.82 -8.43 -15.70
C ARG A 4 -15.00 -7.34 -15.01
N PRO A 5 -15.64 -6.31 -14.47
CA PRO A 5 -14.91 -5.25 -13.77
C PRO A 5 -14.26 -5.81 -12.48
N ARG A 6 -13.04 -5.32 -12.21
CA ARG A 6 -12.28 -5.67 -11.01
C ARG A 6 -11.78 -4.39 -10.34
N ALA A 7 -11.71 -4.40 -9.02
CA ALA A 7 -11.18 -3.29 -8.25
C ALA A 7 -10.47 -3.80 -6.99
N THR A 8 -9.51 -3.03 -6.52
CA THR A 8 -8.97 -3.14 -5.17
C THR A 8 -9.68 -2.14 -4.27
N CYS A 9 -9.61 -2.35 -2.97
CA CYS A 9 -10.19 -1.43 -1.99
C CYS A 9 -9.29 -1.34 -0.76
N ALA A 10 -9.04 -0.15 -0.28
CA ALA A 10 -8.37 0.09 0.98
C ALA A 10 -9.12 1.20 1.72
N VAL A 11 -9.57 0.90 2.94
CA VAL A 11 -10.39 1.80 3.76
C VAL A 11 -9.71 1.98 5.10
N CYS A 12 -9.60 3.23 5.54
CA CYS A 12 -9.10 3.58 6.86
C CYS A 12 -10.10 4.48 7.59
N LEU A 13 -10.42 4.11 8.81
CA LEU A 13 -11.22 4.91 9.73
C LEU A 13 -10.34 5.41 10.87
N VAL A 14 -10.37 6.71 11.12
CA VAL A 14 -9.68 7.32 12.27
C VAL A 14 -10.73 7.82 13.25
N GLN A 15 -10.68 7.32 14.48
CA GLN A 15 -11.60 7.69 15.54
C GLN A 15 -10.91 7.56 16.90
N ASN A 16 -11.09 8.55 17.77
CA ASN A 16 -10.56 8.51 19.15
C ASN A 16 -9.07 8.18 19.24
N ASN A 17 -8.23 8.87 18.43
CA ASN A 17 -6.79 8.64 18.34
C ASN A 17 -6.40 7.18 17.97
N SER A 18 -7.27 6.51 17.29
CA SER A 18 -7.04 5.15 16.80
C SER A 18 -7.36 5.06 15.31
N ALA A 19 -6.63 4.21 14.60
CA ALA A 19 -6.88 3.87 13.21
C ALA A 19 -7.36 2.43 13.11
N TYR A 20 -8.29 2.21 12.19
CA TYR A 20 -8.83 0.91 11.82
C TYR A 20 -8.78 0.83 10.31
N TRP A 21 -8.34 -0.26 9.75
CA TRP A 21 -8.35 -0.42 8.30
C TRP A 21 -8.75 -1.81 7.85
N ALA A 22 -9.25 -1.86 6.63
CA ALA A 22 -9.56 -3.09 5.92
C ALA A 22 -9.14 -2.93 4.46
N HIS A 23 -8.76 -4.02 3.81
CA HIS A 23 -8.41 -3.96 2.40
C HIS A 23 -8.71 -5.26 1.67
N VAL A 24 -8.86 -5.13 0.35
CA VAL A 24 -8.93 -6.23 -0.63
C VAL A 24 -8.00 -5.85 -1.79
N GLY A 25 -7.00 -6.68 -2.03
CA GLY A 25 -6.05 -6.47 -3.13
C GLY A 25 -4.71 -5.90 -2.70
N ASP A 26 -4.09 -5.14 -3.57
CA ASP A 26 -2.74 -4.60 -3.44
C ASP A 26 -2.65 -3.07 -3.29
N SER A 27 -3.80 -2.38 -3.19
CA SER A 27 -3.80 -1.02 -2.66
C SER A 27 -3.43 -1.05 -1.18
N ARG A 28 -2.59 -0.12 -0.76
CA ARG A 28 -1.96 -0.17 0.56
C ARG A 28 -2.37 0.98 1.46
N ILE A 29 -2.34 0.72 2.77
CA ILE A 29 -2.37 1.72 3.82
C ILE A 29 -1.07 1.58 4.60
N TYR A 30 -0.36 2.71 4.75
CA TYR A 30 0.86 2.83 5.54
C TYR A 30 0.60 3.69 6.76
N LEU A 31 1.17 3.30 7.88
CA LEU A 31 1.37 4.17 9.03
C LEU A 31 2.84 4.59 9.07
N LEU A 32 3.07 5.88 8.83
CA LEU A 32 4.40 6.48 8.84
C LEU A 32 4.61 7.19 10.18
N ARG A 33 5.69 6.85 10.84
CA ARG A 33 6.03 7.39 12.16
C ARG A 33 7.51 7.69 12.24
N ARG A 34 7.84 8.93 12.55
CA ARG A 34 9.24 9.37 12.74
C ARG A 34 10.16 9.00 11.56
N GLY A 35 9.69 9.22 10.34
CA GLY A 35 10.45 8.93 9.12
C GLY A 35 10.62 7.45 8.81
N LYS A 36 9.80 6.58 9.40
CA LYS A 36 9.82 5.13 9.16
C LYS A 36 8.41 4.60 8.90
N ILE A 37 8.33 3.49 8.20
CA ILE A 37 7.09 2.72 8.08
C ILE A 37 6.91 1.92 9.36
N ALA A 38 5.96 2.34 10.20
CA ALA A 38 5.64 1.63 11.43
C ALA A 38 4.80 0.38 11.14
N LEU A 39 3.82 0.51 10.25
CA LEU A 39 2.92 -0.57 9.81
C LEU A 39 2.51 -0.34 8.35
N ARG A 40 2.20 -1.40 7.66
CA ARG A 40 1.52 -1.36 6.38
C ARG A 40 0.63 -2.58 6.20
N THR A 41 -0.37 -2.46 5.34
CA THR A 41 -1.17 -3.60 4.88
C THR A 41 -0.32 -4.58 4.08
N ARG A 42 -0.66 -5.87 4.15
CA ARG A 42 -0.03 -6.90 3.32
C ARG A 42 -0.89 -7.17 2.10
N ASP A 43 -0.29 -7.10 0.93
CA ASP A 43 -1.00 -7.26 -0.33
C ASP A 43 -1.63 -8.65 -0.46
N HIS A 44 -2.81 -8.72 -1.06
CA HIS A 44 -3.36 -9.97 -1.57
C HIS A 44 -2.78 -10.24 -2.97
N SER A 45 -1.49 -10.49 -3.03
CA SER A 45 -0.74 -10.73 -4.26
C SER A 45 0.05 -12.03 -4.17
N HIS A 46 0.37 -12.58 -5.34
CA HIS A 46 1.10 -13.83 -5.41
C HIS A 46 2.50 -13.71 -4.77
N VAL A 47 3.22 -12.61 -5.02
CA VAL A 47 4.55 -12.42 -4.45
C VAL A 47 4.54 -12.26 -2.93
N GLU A 48 3.52 -11.62 -2.36
CA GLU A 48 3.36 -11.54 -0.90
C GLU A 48 3.10 -12.92 -0.28
N LEU A 49 2.33 -13.75 -0.97
CA LEU A 49 2.12 -15.15 -0.57
C LEU A 49 3.45 -15.92 -0.58
N LEU A 50 4.25 -15.79 -1.62
CA LEU A 50 5.56 -16.45 -1.72
C LEU A 50 6.52 -16.01 -0.62
N VAL A 51 6.51 -14.74 -0.22
CA VAL A 51 7.29 -14.25 0.92
C VAL A 51 6.81 -14.88 2.23
N ARG A 52 5.50 -14.90 2.44
CA ARG A 52 4.90 -15.48 3.65
C ARG A 52 5.19 -16.97 3.79
N GLU A 53 5.24 -17.69 2.67
CA GLU A 53 5.58 -19.12 2.63
C GLU A 53 7.09 -19.39 2.66
N GLY A 54 7.91 -18.34 2.65
CA GLY A 54 9.37 -18.47 2.68
C GLY A 54 10.01 -18.92 1.36
N VAL A 55 9.26 -18.86 0.26
CA VAL A 55 9.75 -19.26 -1.07
C VAL A 55 10.68 -18.20 -1.65
N ILE A 56 10.37 -16.92 -1.42
CA ILE A 56 11.22 -15.79 -1.80
C ILE A 56 11.43 -14.86 -0.61
N ARG A 57 12.49 -14.05 -0.68
CA ARG A 57 12.75 -13.00 0.32
C ARG A 57 12.03 -11.69 -0.06
N PRO A 58 11.72 -10.81 0.91
CA PRO A 58 11.06 -9.53 0.65
C PRO A 58 11.74 -8.69 -0.44
N GLU A 59 13.07 -8.71 -0.50
CA GLU A 59 13.85 -7.95 -1.48
C GLU A 59 13.66 -8.44 -2.92
N GLN A 60 13.19 -9.67 -3.09
CA GLN A 60 12.96 -10.28 -4.40
C GLN A 60 11.59 -9.96 -4.99
N MET A 61 10.69 -9.34 -4.21
CA MET A 61 9.33 -9.05 -4.65
C MET A 61 9.29 -8.08 -5.85
N GLN A 62 10.08 -7.01 -5.79
CA GLN A 62 10.05 -5.95 -6.81
C GLN A 62 10.43 -6.43 -8.21
N ASN A 63 11.34 -7.40 -8.29
CA ASN A 63 11.84 -7.90 -9.55
C ASN A 63 11.23 -9.25 -9.95
N HIS A 64 10.23 -9.73 -9.20
CA HIS A 64 9.61 -11.02 -9.49
C HIS A 64 8.70 -10.93 -10.73
N PRO A 65 8.71 -11.95 -11.63
CA PRO A 65 7.86 -11.97 -12.82
C PRO A 65 6.36 -11.85 -12.52
N MET A 66 5.92 -12.37 -11.36
CA MET A 66 4.52 -12.36 -10.93
C MET A 66 4.17 -11.19 -10.00
N ARG A 67 5.00 -10.16 -9.93
CA ARG A 67 4.81 -9.02 -9.02
C ARG A 67 3.48 -8.27 -9.17
N ASN A 68 2.91 -8.29 -10.36
CA ASN A 68 1.65 -7.61 -10.68
C ASN A 68 0.43 -8.54 -10.60
N PHE A 69 0.61 -9.77 -10.15
CA PHE A 69 -0.49 -10.72 -10.03
C PHE A 69 -1.23 -10.54 -8.71
N VAL A 70 -2.44 -10.00 -8.78
CA VAL A 70 -3.33 -9.78 -7.62
C VAL A 70 -4.20 -11.02 -7.44
N GLU A 71 -4.10 -11.68 -6.29
CA GLU A 71 -4.84 -12.91 -5.98
C GLU A 71 -6.27 -12.67 -5.52
N SER A 72 -6.53 -11.51 -4.89
CA SER A 72 -7.87 -11.17 -4.41
C SER A 72 -8.22 -9.74 -4.80
N CYS A 73 -9.39 -9.58 -5.38
CA CYS A 73 -9.95 -8.27 -5.78
C CYS A 73 -11.48 -8.33 -5.71
N ILE A 74 -12.09 -7.15 -5.70
CA ILE A 74 -13.56 -7.02 -5.76
C ILE A 74 -14.00 -7.24 -7.21
N GLY A 75 -14.99 -8.09 -7.41
CA GLY A 75 -15.52 -8.42 -8.75
C GLY A 75 -14.74 -9.53 -9.46
N GLY A 76 -15.10 -9.80 -10.69
CA GLY A 76 -14.40 -10.75 -11.57
C GLY A 76 -14.77 -12.21 -11.40
N GLU A 77 -14.76 -12.75 -10.21
CA GLU A 77 -15.03 -14.14 -9.88
C GLU A 77 -16.36 -14.32 -9.14
N MET A 78 -16.90 -15.53 -9.16
CA MET A 78 -18.11 -15.86 -8.41
C MET A 78 -17.88 -16.03 -6.90
N LEU A 79 -16.63 -16.17 -6.48
CA LEU A 79 -16.26 -16.31 -5.08
C LEU A 79 -16.06 -14.95 -4.41
N LEU A 80 -16.41 -14.87 -3.13
CA LEU A 80 -16.14 -13.68 -2.34
C LEU A 80 -14.62 -13.49 -2.23
N PRO A 81 -14.13 -12.23 -2.38
CA PRO A 81 -12.72 -11.95 -2.22
C PRO A 81 -12.30 -12.13 -0.76
N GLU A 82 -11.04 -12.49 -0.55
CA GLU A 82 -10.41 -12.41 0.76
C GLU A 82 -10.30 -10.95 1.17
N MET A 83 -10.85 -10.61 2.33
CA MET A 83 -10.76 -9.28 2.92
C MET A 83 -9.95 -9.37 4.21
N SER A 84 -8.93 -8.54 4.32
CA SER A 84 -8.17 -8.39 5.56
C SER A 84 -8.71 -7.22 6.37
N ILE A 85 -9.03 -7.48 7.63
CA ILE A 85 -9.44 -6.48 8.61
C ILE A 85 -8.32 -6.38 9.64
N GLY A 86 -7.71 -5.21 9.74
CA GLY A 86 -6.63 -4.95 10.67
C GLY A 86 -7.13 -4.81 12.11
N ALA A 87 -6.22 -5.03 13.05
CA ALA A 87 -6.47 -4.70 14.45
C ALA A 87 -6.46 -3.19 14.66
N ARG A 88 -7.06 -2.74 15.75
CA ARG A 88 -6.99 -1.33 16.18
C ARG A 88 -5.53 -0.91 16.39
N VAL A 89 -5.16 0.24 15.83
CA VAL A 89 -3.84 0.85 15.97
C VAL A 89 -3.95 2.18 16.72
N ALA A 90 -3.25 2.31 17.84
CA ALA A 90 -3.16 3.57 18.55
C ALA A 90 -2.27 4.55 17.78
N LEU A 91 -2.77 5.75 17.54
CA LEU A 91 -2.04 6.80 16.85
C LEU A 91 -1.27 7.69 17.84
N GLN A 92 -0.14 8.20 17.39
CA GLN A 92 0.69 9.18 18.11
C GLN A 92 0.67 10.51 17.35
N ALA A 93 1.05 11.58 18.04
CA ALA A 93 1.23 12.89 17.40
C ALA A 93 2.24 12.77 16.24
N ASN A 94 1.94 13.47 15.15
CA ASN A 94 2.71 13.49 13.91
C ASN A 94 2.74 12.17 13.11
N ASP A 95 1.95 11.17 13.48
CA ASP A 95 1.73 10.02 12.63
C ASP A 95 1.08 10.46 11.31
N VAL A 96 1.47 9.82 10.23
CA VAL A 96 0.87 10.03 8.90
C VAL A 96 0.30 8.70 8.41
N LEU A 97 -0.96 8.73 8.01
CA LEU A 97 -1.60 7.62 7.30
C LEU A 97 -1.61 7.93 5.81
N LEU A 98 -1.06 7.02 5.04
CA LEU A 98 -1.00 7.13 3.57
C LEU A 98 -1.75 5.95 2.97
N ALA A 99 -2.78 6.25 2.17
CA ALA A 99 -3.48 5.26 1.35
C ALA A 99 -3.11 5.47 -0.12
N CYS A 100 -2.71 4.42 -0.81
CA CYS A 100 -2.30 4.53 -2.21
C CYS A 100 -2.49 3.23 -2.99
N THR A 101 -2.53 3.36 -4.30
CA THR A 101 -2.50 2.23 -5.23
C THR A 101 -1.05 1.86 -5.60
N ASP A 102 -0.89 0.78 -6.35
CA ASP A 102 0.40 0.34 -6.87
C ASP A 102 1.08 1.38 -7.78
N GLY A 103 0.32 2.28 -8.39
CA GLY A 103 0.89 3.39 -9.16
C GLY A 103 1.86 4.26 -8.35
N LEU A 104 1.68 4.34 -7.04
CA LEU A 104 2.61 5.03 -6.16
C LEU A 104 3.69 4.09 -5.61
N TRP A 105 3.30 3.07 -4.85
CA TRP A 105 4.26 2.27 -4.09
C TRP A 105 5.14 1.36 -4.96
N ALA A 106 4.67 0.93 -6.13
CA ALA A 106 5.47 0.06 -7.00
C ALA A 106 6.64 0.77 -7.69
N ASN A 107 6.60 2.10 -7.74
CA ASN A 107 7.60 2.93 -8.42
C ASN A 107 8.55 3.66 -7.46
N LEU A 108 8.40 3.48 -6.16
CA LEU A 108 9.19 4.17 -5.14
C LEU A 108 9.69 3.18 -4.10
N GLU A 109 10.84 3.50 -3.51
CA GLU A 109 11.36 2.75 -2.37
C GLU A 109 10.58 3.09 -1.09
N ASP A 110 10.47 2.14 -0.17
CA ASP A 110 9.82 2.35 1.12
C ASP A 110 10.45 3.52 1.90
N ALA A 111 11.76 3.70 1.79
CA ALA A 111 12.46 4.82 2.41
C ALA A 111 12.01 6.18 1.85
N ASP A 112 11.72 6.27 0.56
CA ASP A 112 11.22 7.49 -0.07
C ASP A 112 9.83 7.86 0.46
N LEU A 113 8.95 6.87 0.60
CA LEU A 113 7.62 7.05 1.18
C LEU A 113 7.73 7.54 2.64
N ALA A 114 8.57 6.90 3.44
CA ALA A 114 8.74 7.22 4.84
C ALA A 114 9.34 8.62 5.06
N GLN A 115 10.34 9.00 4.27
CA GLN A 115 11.04 10.28 4.40
C GLN A 115 10.23 11.47 3.87
N ALA A 116 9.31 11.28 2.94
CA ALA A 116 8.52 12.35 2.35
C ALA A 116 7.74 13.18 3.37
N PHE A 117 7.34 12.57 4.48
CA PHE A 117 6.51 13.17 5.54
C PHE A 117 7.24 13.27 6.89
N ALA A 118 8.58 13.13 6.91
CA ALA A 118 9.34 12.96 8.14
C ALA A 118 9.55 14.28 8.94
N THR A 119 9.43 15.44 8.29
CA THR A 119 9.63 16.73 8.94
C THR A 119 8.36 17.20 9.67
N PRO A 120 8.48 17.76 10.91
CA PRO A 120 7.31 18.19 11.68
C PRO A 120 6.45 19.24 10.98
N ASP A 121 7.06 20.11 10.19
CA ASP A 121 6.41 21.23 9.50
C ASP A 121 6.00 20.91 8.06
N VAL A 122 5.94 19.62 7.71
CA VAL A 122 5.58 19.21 6.35
C VAL A 122 4.16 19.60 5.99
N VAL A 123 4.00 20.23 4.82
CA VAL A 123 2.70 20.48 4.22
C VAL A 123 2.31 19.21 3.44
N LEU A 124 1.35 18.47 3.96
CA LEU A 124 0.99 17.13 3.44
C LEU A 124 0.66 17.14 1.94
N GLY A 125 -0.09 18.14 1.49
CA GLY A 125 -0.46 18.27 0.07
C GLY A 125 0.76 18.46 -0.84
N ASP A 126 1.70 19.29 -0.44
CA ASP A 126 2.94 19.55 -1.21
C ASP A 126 3.84 18.30 -1.24
N ALA A 127 4.01 17.65 -0.10
CA ALA A 127 4.80 16.42 0.02
C ALA A 127 4.21 15.30 -0.84
N LEU A 128 2.88 15.15 -0.81
CA LEU A 128 2.19 14.15 -1.61
C LEU A 128 2.31 14.43 -3.11
N ALA A 129 2.18 15.70 -3.52
CA ALA A 129 2.33 16.08 -4.93
C ALA A 129 3.74 15.79 -5.46
N LYS A 130 4.78 16.06 -4.67
CA LYS A 130 6.17 15.74 -5.01
C LYS A 130 6.39 14.23 -5.12
N LEU A 131 5.83 13.48 -4.19
CA LEU A 131 5.92 12.03 -4.17
C LEU A 131 5.24 11.41 -5.39
N ALA A 132 4.04 11.89 -5.73
CA ALA A 132 3.31 11.45 -6.92
C ALA A 132 4.07 11.77 -8.21
N ALA A 133 4.65 12.96 -8.34
CA ALA A 133 5.48 13.34 -9.48
C ALA A 133 6.70 12.41 -9.65
N ARG A 134 7.38 12.08 -8.56
CA ARG A 134 8.50 11.12 -8.57
C ARG A 134 8.05 9.71 -9.01
N ALA A 135 6.89 9.27 -8.55
CA ALA A 135 6.34 7.98 -8.96
C ALA A 135 6.02 7.92 -10.45
N VAL A 136 5.44 9.00 -11.00
CA VAL A 136 5.17 9.11 -12.44
C VAL A 136 6.47 9.10 -13.24
N GLU A 137 7.48 9.85 -12.83
CA GLU A 137 8.78 9.89 -13.49
C GLU A 137 9.48 8.52 -13.45
N ALA A 138 9.49 7.85 -12.31
CA ALA A 138 10.09 6.54 -12.14
C ALA A 138 9.37 5.43 -12.92
N GLY A 139 8.05 5.54 -13.08
CA GLY A 139 7.22 4.60 -13.83
C GLY A 139 7.07 4.91 -15.32
N ALA A 140 7.64 6.03 -15.79
CA ALA A 140 7.57 6.38 -17.21
C ALA A 140 8.37 5.37 -18.07
N PRO A 141 7.83 4.96 -19.23
CA PRO A 141 8.58 4.11 -20.15
C PRO A 141 9.82 4.85 -20.67
N THR A 142 10.95 4.17 -20.62
CA THR A 142 12.24 4.65 -21.19
C THR A 142 12.28 4.45 -22.71
#